data_64675681cc302ab9fb0c414d125efee5
#
_entry.id   64675681cc302ab9fb0c414d125efee5
#
_cell.length_a   1.000
_cell.length_b   1.000
_cell.length_c   1.000
_cell.angle_alpha   90.00
_cell.angle_beta   90.00
_cell.angle_gamma   90.00
#
_symmetry.space_group_name_H-M   'P 1'
#
loop_
_entity.id
_entity.type
_entity.pdbx_description
1 polymer ?
#
loop_
_entity_poly.entity_id
_entity_poly.type
_entity_poly.pdbx_seq_one_letter_code
_entity_poly.pdbx_strand_id
1 'polypeptide(L)'
;KYSEHVPFDESVRFIDGLQLDKTMEKKAAVDVFSQWALIGKDEGMERGHSASVQAMLELAVPKLNDGFSAIDLGCGNGWVTRMLSELGAGHSEGVDGSNEMINKATSKDSNHKYSQGLLPDWSPGRRFDLVHTMEFLYYLDDPAGMISIIHDEWLEENGILVAGVDHYLEHEESLTWPEHVGVHMTTLSIDDWKSAMVNAGFKNVEIHQVAGKENFPGTLVMLGQASHQ
;
A
#
# COMPACT_ATOMS: atom_id res chain seq x y z
N LYS A 1 18.78 23.60 9.82
CA LYS A 1 19.99 23.01 9.18
C LYS A 1 20.05 21.57 9.61
N TYR A 2 19.62 20.74 8.76
CA TYR A 2 20.00 19.40 8.32
C TYR A 2 18.78 18.77 7.70
N SER A 3 18.62 19.03 6.38
CA SER A 3 17.84 18.18 5.50
C SER A 3 18.74 17.01 5.16
N GLU A 4 18.65 15.91 5.84
CA GLU A 4 19.21 14.67 5.36
C GLU A 4 18.13 13.93 4.60
N HIS A 5 18.21 14.03 3.28
CA HIS A 5 17.71 13.05 2.35
C HIS A 5 18.29 11.70 2.77
N VAL A 6 17.44 10.77 3.16
CA VAL A 6 17.78 9.35 3.12
C VAL A 6 17.29 8.90 1.75
N PRO A 7 18.19 8.74 0.75
CA PRO A 7 17.84 8.00 -0.44
C PRO A 7 17.47 6.59 -0.01
N PHE A 8 16.62 5.93 -0.76
CA PHE A 8 16.43 4.49 -0.73
C PHE A 8 17.79 3.87 -0.45
N ASP A 9 17.92 3.26 0.73
CA ASP A 9 19.18 3.01 1.42
C ASP A 9 20.22 2.37 0.49
N GLU A 10 21.33 3.08 0.22
CA GLU A 10 22.51 2.55 -0.47
C GLU A 10 23.15 1.34 0.24
N SER A 11 22.66 0.93 1.40
CA SER A 11 23.13 -0.28 2.10
C SER A 11 22.75 -1.60 1.40
N VAL A 12 22.04 -1.55 0.27
CA VAL A 12 21.92 -2.70 -0.65
C VAL A 12 23.17 -2.87 -1.53
N ARG A 13 24.11 -1.91 -1.53
CA ARG A 13 25.44 -2.12 -2.12
C ARG A 13 26.30 -2.84 -1.10
N PHE A 14 26.43 -4.12 -1.24
CA PHE A 14 27.58 -4.99 -0.93
C PHE A 14 27.10 -6.43 -0.72
N ILE A 15 26.85 -7.10 -1.82
CA ILE A 15 27.31 -8.44 -2.01
C ILE A 15 28.09 -8.45 -3.32
N ASP A 16 29.29 -7.89 -3.27
CA ASP A 16 30.29 -8.08 -4.30
C ASP A 16 30.80 -9.52 -4.20
N GLY A 17 30.66 -10.27 -5.30
CA GLY A 17 31.37 -11.52 -5.50
C GLY A 17 30.57 -12.79 -5.72
N LEU A 18 29.25 -12.76 -5.70
CA LEU A 18 28.46 -13.90 -6.16
C LEU A 18 27.97 -13.62 -7.58
N GLN A 19 28.50 -14.41 -8.53
CA GLN A 19 27.97 -14.52 -9.89
C GLN A 19 26.48 -14.87 -9.77
N LEU A 20 25.60 -13.87 -9.96
CA LEU A 20 24.15 -14.05 -9.93
C LEU A 20 23.79 -15.00 -11.07
N ASP A 21 23.41 -16.21 -10.70
CA ASP A 21 22.75 -17.16 -11.58
C ASP A 21 21.45 -16.49 -12.05
N LYS A 22 21.32 -16.26 -13.36
CA LYS A 22 20.18 -15.56 -14.00
C LYS A 22 18.82 -16.27 -13.86
N THR A 23 18.72 -17.28 -12.99
CA THR A 23 17.52 -18.10 -12.74
C THR A 23 17.10 -18.09 -11.29
N MET A 24 17.40 -17.04 -10.51
CA MET A 24 16.85 -16.95 -9.16
C MET A 24 15.33 -16.78 -9.24
N GLU A 25 14.62 -17.81 -8.78
CA GLU A 25 13.17 -17.77 -8.54
C GLU A 25 12.87 -16.58 -7.64
N LYS A 26 11.96 -15.67 -8.08
CA LYS A 26 11.58 -14.51 -7.27
C LYS A 26 10.95 -14.97 -5.97
N LYS A 27 11.35 -14.38 -4.86
CA LYS A 27 10.78 -14.68 -3.54
C LYS A 27 9.35 -14.13 -3.45
N ALA A 28 8.52 -14.76 -2.62
CA ALA A 28 7.24 -14.16 -2.28
C ALA A 28 7.47 -12.84 -1.52
N ALA A 29 6.71 -11.81 -1.85
CA ALA A 29 6.81 -10.50 -1.20
C ALA A 29 6.69 -10.60 0.32
N VAL A 30 5.78 -11.46 0.81
CA VAL A 30 5.59 -11.76 2.24
C VAL A 30 6.88 -12.20 2.93
N ASP A 31 7.68 -13.08 2.30
CA ASP A 31 8.93 -13.56 2.89
C ASP A 31 9.98 -12.44 3.01
N VAL A 32 10.06 -11.57 2.02
CA VAL A 32 10.98 -10.42 2.03
C VAL A 32 10.57 -9.42 3.10
N PHE A 33 9.30 -9.08 3.20
CA PHE A 33 8.80 -8.12 4.19
C PHE A 33 8.83 -8.68 5.61
N SER A 34 8.64 -9.99 5.80
CA SER A 34 8.87 -10.66 7.09
C SER A 34 10.32 -10.46 7.56
N GLN A 35 11.30 -10.63 6.67
CA GLN A 35 12.70 -10.38 7.00
C GLN A 35 12.95 -8.90 7.33
N TRP A 36 12.32 -7.97 6.61
CA TRP A 36 12.45 -6.54 6.88
C TRP A 36 11.87 -6.14 8.23
N ALA A 37 10.75 -6.74 8.65
CA ALA A 37 10.20 -6.55 9.99
C ALA A 37 11.19 -6.96 11.08
N LEU A 38 11.86 -8.12 10.92
CA LEU A 38 12.83 -8.65 11.88
C LEU A 38 14.07 -7.76 12.05
N ILE A 39 14.50 -7.07 10.99
CA ILE A 39 15.69 -6.19 11.01
C ILE A 39 15.37 -4.70 11.15
N GLY A 40 14.09 -4.34 11.37
CA GLY A 40 13.66 -2.96 11.63
C GLY A 40 13.61 -2.05 10.40
N LYS A 41 13.66 -2.59 9.17
CA LYS A 41 13.51 -1.78 7.93
C LYS A 41 12.12 -1.19 7.74
N ASP A 42 11.09 -1.79 8.33
CA ASP A 42 9.70 -1.31 8.29
C ASP A 42 9.54 0.13 8.82
N GLU A 43 10.32 0.53 9.83
CA GLU A 43 10.29 1.90 10.34
C GLU A 43 10.89 2.91 9.36
N GLY A 44 11.82 2.48 8.51
CA GLY A 44 12.33 3.27 7.39
C GLY A 44 11.26 3.49 6.32
N MET A 45 10.46 2.46 6.02
CA MET A 45 9.34 2.55 5.09
C MET A 45 8.26 3.52 5.59
N GLU A 46 7.87 3.44 6.86
CA GLU A 46 6.96 4.39 7.49
C GLU A 46 7.41 5.84 7.29
N ARG A 47 8.67 6.14 7.63
CA ARG A 47 9.23 7.49 7.43
C ARG A 47 9.29 7.90 5.96
N GLY A 48 9.62 6.98 5.08
CA GLY A 48 9.73 7.22 3.63
C GLY A 48 8.40 7.56 2.98
N HIS A 49 7.33 6.90 3.40
CA HIS A 49 6.00 7.04 2.79
C HIS A 49 5.05 8.00 3.53
N SER A 50 5.47 8.56 4.69
CA SER A 50 4.59 9.39 5.53
C SER A 50 3.98 10.57 4.78
N ALA A 51 4.75 11.27 3.95
CA ALA A 51 4.25 12.41 3.15
C ALA A 51 3.21 11.98 2.11
N SER A 52 3.43 10.84 1.45
CA SER A 52 2.50 10.28 0.48
C SER A 52 1.18 9.86 1.14
N VAL A 53 1.26 9.11 2.24
CA VAL A 53 0.07 8.67 2.99
C VAL A 53 -0.70 9.86 3.56
N GLN A 54 -0.01 10.87 4.09
CA GLN A 54 -0.68 12.09 4.55
C GLN A 54 -1.48 12.74 3.40
N ALA A 55 -0.87 12.92 2.23
CA ALA A 55 -1.55 13.49 1.07
C ALA A 55 -2.73 12.63 0.60
N MET A 56 -2.59 11.29 0.61
CA MET A 56 -3.69 10.36 0.30
C MET A 56 -4.87 10.54 1.25
N LEU A 57 -4.61 10.62 2.55
CA LEU A 57 -5.66 10.78 3.55
C LEU A 57 -6.30 12.19 3.51
N GLU A 58 -5.54 13.24 3.18
CA GLU A 58 -6.07 14.59 2.92
C GLU A 58 -7.04 14.63 1.72
N LEU A 59 -6.87 13.75 0.73
CA LEU A 59 -7.80 13.60 -0.40
C LEU A 59 -9.05 12.80 -0.03
N ALA A 60 -8.91 11.75 0.80
CA ALA A 60 -9.97 10.78 1.08
C ALA A 60 -10.85 11.17 2.28
N VAL A 61 -10.27 11.53 3.43
CA VAL A 61 -10.98 11.74 4.69
C VAL A 61 -12.06 12.84 4.61
N PRO A 62 -11.84 13.99 3.92
CA PRO A 62 -12.89 15.01 3.79
C PRO A 62 -14.15 14.56 3.02
N LYS A 63 -14.11 13.40 2.35
CA LYS A 63 -15.23 12.82 1.61
C LYS A 63 -16.05 11.84 2.47
N LEU A 64 -15.61 11.55 3.69
CA LEU A 64 -16.21 10.60 4.63
C LEU A 64 -17.02 11.31 5.72
N ASN A 65 -17.92 10.57 6.33
CA ASN A 65 -18.66 11.05 7.51
C ASN A 65 -17.81 10.88 8.78
N ASP A 66 -18.11 11.66 9.81
CA ASP A 66 -17.50 11.49 11.13
C ASP A 66 -17.71 10.07 11.67
N GLY A 67 -16.68 9.50 12.27
CA GLY A 67 -16.74 8.14 12.81
C GLY A 67 -16.72 7.03 11.77
N PHE A 68 -16.25 7.30 10.56
CA PHE A 68 -16.12 6.31 9.48
C PHE A 68 -15.37 5.06 9.92
N SER A 69 -15.64 3.95 9.24
CA SER A 69 -14.91 2.69 9.39
C SER A 69 -13.84 2.57 8.30
N ALA A 70 -12.65 2.06 8.67
CA ALA A 70 -11.53 1.96 7.74
C ALA A 70 -10.76 0.63 7.88
N ILE A 71 -10.18 0.20 6.76
CA ILE A 71 -9.20 -0.89 6.73
C ILE A 71 -7.98 -0.48 5.91
N ASP A 72 -6.80 -0.85 6.40
CA ASP A 72 -5.50 -0.65 5.74
C ASP A 72 -4.97 -2.00 5.22
N LEU A 73 -4.78 -2.10 3.90
CA LEU A 73 -4.29 -3.30 3.22
C LEU A 73 -2.79 -3.23 3.02
N GLY A 74 -2.08 -4.29 3.40
CA GLY A 74 -0.63 -4.26 3.49
C GLY A 74 -0.18 -3.35 4.63
N CYS A 75 -0.84 -3.45 5.79
CA CYS A 75 -0.71 -2.49 6.88
C CYS A 75 0.66 -2.46 7.55
N GLY A 76 1.54 -3.43 7.25
CA GLY A 76 2.86 -3.54 7.86
C GLY A 76 2.79 -3.50 9.38
N ASN A 77 3.55 -2.60 10.00
CA ASN A 77 3.58 -2.40 11.45
C ASN A 77 2.37 -1.63 12.02
N GLY A 78 1.33 -1.39 11.20
CA GLY A 78 0.04 -0.82 11.60
C GLY A 78 0.01 0.70 11.80
N TRP A 79 1.01 1.44 11.32
CA TRP A 79 1.10 2.88 11.57
C TRP A 79 -0.04 3.67 10.90
N VAL A 80 -0.47 3.29 9.68
CA VAL A 80 -1.62 3.95 9.02
C VAL A 80 -2.93 3.61 9.71
N THR A 81 -3.11 2.38 10.17
CA THR A 81 -4.28 1.98 10.96
C THR A 81 -4.45 2.85 12.19
N ARG A 82 -3.36 3.17 12.91
CA ARG A 82 -3.38 4.11 14.05
C ARG A 82 -3.69 5.54 13.62
N MET A 83 -3.07 6.01 12.53
CA MET A 83 -3.31 7.35 11.97
C MET A 83 -4.78 7.55 11.57
N LEU A 84 -5.42 6.55 10.97
CA LEU A 84 -6.85 6.59 10.61
C LEU A 84 -7.74 6.83 11.85
N SER A 85 -7.43 6.20 12.97
CA SER A 85 -8.12 6.45 14.24
C SER A 85 -7.92 7.88 14.74
N GLU A 86 -6.69 8.40 14.66
CA GLU A 86 -6.38 9.80 15.03
C GLU A 86 -7.11 10.81 14.15
N LEU A 87 -7.41 10.45 12.90
CA LEU A 87 -8.18 11.24 11.93
C LEU A 87 -9.70 11.11 12.08
N GLY A 88 -10.18 10.40 13.11
CA GLY A 88 -11.58 10.34 13.45
C GLY A 88 -12.31 9.08 12.98
N ALA A 89 -11.62 8.04 12.53
CA ALA A 89 -12.25 6.75 12.29
C ALA A 89 -12.84 6.20 13.59
N GLY A 90 -14.11 5.83 13.58
CA GLY A 90 -14.77 5.15 14.70
C GLY A 90 -14.35 3.68 14.82
N HIS A 91 -13.86 3.12 13.72
CA HIS A 91 -13.26 1.78 13.66
C HIS A 91 -12.15 1.77 12.60
N SER A 92 -10.99 1.28 12.98
CA SER A 92 -9.90 1.02 12.03
C SER A 92 -9.25 -0.34 12.28
N GLU A 93 -8.93 -1.05 11.22
CA GLU A 93 -8.21 -2.32 11.30
C GLU A 93 -7.20 -2.46 10.17
N GLY A 94 -6.23 -3.37 10.30
CA GLY A 94 -5.21 -3.63 9.31
C GLY A 94 -5.08 -5.11 8.97
N VAL A 95 -4.68 -5.38 7.73
CA VAL A 95 -4.33 -6.72 7.26
C VAL A 95 -2.98 -6.72 6.57
N ASP A 96 -2.17 -7.72 6.85
CA ASP A 96 -0.88 -7.94 6.20
C ASP A 96 -0.62 -9.44 6.02
N GLY A 97 0.09 -9.81 4.97
CA GLY A 97 0.47 -11.20 4.71
C GLY A 97 1.54 -11.71 5.68
N SER A 98 2.40 -10.81 6.19
CA SER A 98 3.50 -11.13 7.09
C SER A 98 3.04 -11.23 8.55
N ASN A 99 3.23 -12.43 9.12
CA ASN A 99 2.96 -12.63 10.54
C ASN A 99 3.87 -11.78 11.45
N GLU A 100 5.10 -11.53 11.02
CA GLU A 100 6.07 -10.70 11.73
C GLU A 100 5.62 -9.24 11.77
N MET A 101 5.06 -8.72 10.66
CA MET A 101 4.47 -7.37 10.62
C MET A 101 3.26 -7.28 11.56
N ILE A 102 2.36 -8.24 11.52
CA ILE A 102 1.18 -8.28 12.40
C ILE A 102 1.57 -8.38 13.88
N ASN A 103 2.54 -9.20 14.22
CA ASN A 103 3.07 -9.28 15.59
C ASN A 103 3.64 -7.92 16.04
N LYS A 104 4.35 -7.24 15.16
CA LYS A 104 4.90 -5.91 15.43
C LYS A 104 3.79 -4.86 15.58
N ALA A 105 2.79 -4.84 14.70
CA ALA A 105 1.64 -3.97 14.80
C ALA A 105 0.91 -4.16 16.13
N THR A 106 0.59 -5.40 16.48
CA THR A 106 -0.10 -5.76 17.74
C THR A 106 0.73 -5.40 18.97
N SER A 107 2.06 -5.55 18.90
CA SER A 107 2.94 -5.18 20.03
C SER A 107 3.01 -3.66 20.27
N LYS A 108 2.88 -2.86 19.19
CA LYS A 108 2.86 -1.40 19.27
C LYS A 108 1.51 -0.84 19.71
N ASP A 109 0.43 -1.57 19.41
CA ASP A 109 -0.93 -1.13 19.64
C ASP A 109 -1.90 -2.31 19.81
N SER A 110 -2.54 -2.36 20.97
CA SER A 110 -3.55 -3.37 21.30
C SER A 110 -5.01 -2.89 21.11
N ASN A 111 -5.21 -1.64 20.69
CA ASN A 111 -6.55 -1.05 20.59
C ASN A 111 -7.23 -1.34 19.24
N HIS A 112 -6.42 -1.63 18.22
CA HIS A 112 -6.91 -1.94 16.88
C HIS A 112 -6.76 -3.42 16.57
N LYS A 113 -7.57 -3.88 15.61
CA LYS A 113 -7.50 -5.25 15.10
C LYS A 113 -6.48 -5.32 13.97
N TYR A 114 -5.54 -6.23 14.09
CA TYR A 114 -4.58 -6.59 13.05
C TYR A 114 -4.73 -8.06 12.69
N SER A 115 -4.90 -8.35 11.42
CA SER A 115 -5.13 -9.71 10.91
C SER A 115 -4.01 -10.14 9.98
N GLN A 116 -3.49 -11.35 10.18
CA GLN A 116 -2.65 -11.97 9.18
C GLN A 116 -3.58 -12.55 8.10
N GLY A 117 -3.33 -12.17 6.84
CA GLY A 117 -4.13 -12.62 5.72
C GLY A 117 -3.43 -12.43 4.38
N LEU A 118 -3.44 -13.46 3.55
CA LEU A 118 -2.93 -13.40 2.18
C LEU A 118 -4.03 -12.93 1.25
N LEU A 119 -3.77 -11.84 0.54
CA LEU A 119 -4.69 -11.27 -0.44
C LEU A 119 -4.36 -11.84 -1.85
N PRO A 120 -5.38 -12.12 -2.66
CA PRO A 120 -6.80 -11.79 -2.49
C PRO A 120 -7.64 -12.82 -1.71
N ASP A 121 -7.06 -13.93 -1.22
CA ASP A 121 -7.82 -15.06 -0.64
C ASP A 121 -8.44 -14.75 0.73
N TRP A 122 -7.90 -13.78 1.46
CA TRP A 122 -8.44 -13.35 2.74
C TRP A 122 -9.54 -12.30 2.56
N SER A 123 -10.54 -12.30 3.43
CA SER A 123 -11.64 -11.31 3.46
C SER A 123 -11.88 -10.80 4.89
N PRO A 124 -12.19 -9.51 5.07
CA PRO A 124 -12.47 -8.93 6.39
C PRO A 124 -13.80 -9.38 7.00
N GLY A 125 -14.71 -9.94 6.20
CA GLY A 125 -16.04 -10.37 6.63
C GLY A 125 -17.00 -9.22 6.93
N ARG A 126 -16.65 -7.98 6.58
CA ARG A 126 -17.48 -6.77 6.69
C ARG A 126 -17.09 -5.75 5.63
N ARG A 127 -17.92 -4.72 5.47
CA ARG A 127 -17.63 -3.57 4.60
C ARG A 127 -17.13 -2.38 5.42
N PHE A 128 -16.50 -1.43 4.73
CA PHE A 128 -15.87 -0.23 5.29
C PHE A 128 -16.24 1.01 4.49
N ASP A 129 -16.23 2.16 5.15
CA ASP A 129 -16.37 3.45 4.50
C ASP A 129 -15.07 3.86 3.76
N LEU A 130 -13.91 3.38 4.23
CA LEU A 130 -12.61 3.62 3.64
C LEU A 130 -11.78 2.33 3.54
N VAL A 131 -11.30 2.04 2.34
CA VAL A 131 -10.18 1.12 2.13
C VAL A 131 -8.96 1.95 1.73
N HIS A 132 -7.91 1.85 2.53
CA HIS A 132 -6.60 2.43 2.27
C HIS A 132 -5.61 1.33 1.89
N THR A 133 -4.70 1.63 0.97
CA THR A 133 -3.55 0.77 0.69
C THR A 133 -2.40 1.60 0.11
N MET A 134 -1.19 1.37 0.62
CA MET A 134 0.03 2.01 0.13
C MET A 134 1.09 0.95 -0.16
N GLU A 135 1.69 1.02 -1.35
CA GLU A 135 2.81 0.15 -1.75
C GLU A 135 2.50 -1.36 -1.68
N PHE A 136 1.28 -1.75 -2.03
CA PHE A 136 0.86 -3.14 -1.93
C PHE A 136 0.34 -3.73 -3.26
N LEU A 137 -0.57 -3.04 -3.97
CA LEU A 137 -1.33 -3.63 -5.09
C LEU A 137 -0.45 -4.21 -6.21
N TYR A 138 0.67 -3.61 -6.50
CA TYR A 138 1.57 -4.07 -7.55
C TYR A 138 2.32 -5.37 -7.21
N TYR A 139 2.29 -5.84 -5.95
CA TYR A 139 2.83 -7.17 -5.59
C TYR A 139 1.90 -8.31 -6.01
N LEU A 140 0.64 -8.02 -6.35
CA LEU A 140 -0.33 -9.01 -6.82
C LEU A 140 -0.13 -9.30 -8.33
N ASP A 141 -0.39 -10.55 -8.72
CA ASP A 141 -0.42 -10.93 -10.14
C ASP A 141 -1.59 -10.27 -10.88
N ASP A 142 -2.70 -10.04 -10.18
CA ASP A 142 -3.91 -9.38 -10.70
C ASP A 142 -4.37 -8.25 -9.77
N PRO A 143 -3.71 -7.08 -9.82
CA PRO A 143 -4.14 -5.92 -9.03
C PRO A 143 -5.52 -5.39 -9.43
N ALA A 144 -5.92 -5.51 -10.70
CA ALA A 144 -7.23 -5.09 -11.17
C ALA A 144 -8.35 -5.97 -10.59
N GLY A 145 -8.13 -7.28 -10.49
CA GLY A 145 -9.03 -8.20 -9.80
C GLY A 145 -9.19 -7.85 -8.32
N MET A 146 -8.11 -7.49 -7.63
CA MET A 146 -8.19 -7.05 -6.23
C MET A 146 -8.96 -5.75 -6.09
N ILE A 147 -8.77 -4.78 -6.98
CA ILE A 147 -9.55 -3.53 -7.01
C ILE A 147 -11.05 -3.82 -7.17
N SER A 148 -11.41 -4.79 -8.01
CA SER A 148 -12.81 -5.22 -8.19
C SER A 148 -13.38 -5.87 -6.91
N ILE A 149 -12.61 -6.73 -6.24
CA ILE A 149 -13.01 -7.34 -4.95
C ILE A 149 -13.22 -6.24 -3.89
N ILE A 150 -12.33 -5.25 -3.81
CA ILE A 150 -12.48 -4.12 -2.88
C ILE A 150 -13.79 -3.37 -3.15
N HIS A 151 -14.07 -3.06 -4.43
CA HIS A 151 -15.31 -2.39 -4.81
C HIS A 151 -16.54 -3.20 -4.41
N ASP A 152 -16.60 -4.46 -4.82
CA ASP A 152 -17.82 -5.26 -4.75
C ASP A 152 -18.10 -5.82 -3.36
N GLU A 153 -17.05 -6.11 -2.58
CA GLU A 153 -17.18 -6.88 -1.34
C GLU A 153 -16.77 -6.10 -0.08
N TRP A 154 -15.85 -5.13 -0.17
CA TRP A 154 -15.22 -4.54 1.00
C TRP A 154 -15.66 -3.10 1.30
N LEU A 155 -16.23 -2.40 0.32
CA LEU A 155 -16.71 -1.03 0.48
C LEU A 155 -18.20 -0.98 0.73
N GLU A 156 -18.62 -0.08 1.62
CA GLU A 156 -20.02 0.33 1.76
C GLU A 156 -20.46 1.14 0.54
N GLU A 157 -21.78 1.34 0.38
CA GLU A 157 -22.31 2.28 -0.61
C GLU A 157 -21.72 3.69 -0.37
N ASN A 158 -21.15 4.28 -1.38
CA ASN A 158 -20.37 5.52 -1.34
C ASN A 158 -19.05 5.45 -0.58
N GLY A 159 -18.60 4.27 -0.18
CA GLY A 159 -17.29 4.07 0.43
C GLY A 159 -16.14 4.43 -0.54
N ILE A 160 -15.00 4.76 0.00
CA ILE A 160 -13.84 5.28 -0.74
C ILE A 160 -12.73 4.23 -0.77
N LEU A 161 -12.18 3.96 -1.97
CA LEU A 161 -10.84 3.40 -2.10
C LEU A 161 -9.85 4.53 -2.31
N VAL A 162 -8.79 4.57 -1.52
CA VAL A 162 -7.58 5.35 -1.77
C VAL A 162 -6.37 4.43 -1.82
N ALA A 163 -5.75 4.32 -2.97
CA ALA A 163 -4.61 3.44 -3.20
C ALA A 163 -3.41 4.22 -3.73
N GLY A 164 -2.24 3.99 -3.16
CA GLY A 164 -0.98 4.62 -3.57
C GLY A 164 0.04 3.59 -4.02
N VAL A 165 0.75 3.88 -5.11
CA VAL A 165 1.83 3.05 -5.64
C VAL A 165 2.99 3.93 -6.11
N ASP A 166 4.21 3.50 -5.80
CA ASP A 166 5.43 4.14 -6.31
C ASP A 166 6.00 3.39 -7.53
N HIS A 167 5.62 2.10 -7.71
CA HIS A 167 5.98 1.33 -8.88
C HIS A 167 4.89 1.42 -9.95
N TYR A 168 5.16 2.15 -11.02
CA TYR A 168 4.30 2.29 -12.20
C TYR A 168 5.13 2.64 -13.44
N LEU A 169 4.59 2.42 -14.64
CA LEU A 169 5.33 2.47 -15.90
C LEU A 169 6.06 3.81 -16.13
N GLU A 170 5.43 4.93 -15.79
CA GLU A 170 5.97 6.27 -15.98
C GLU A 170 6.99 6.68 -14.90
N HIS A 171 7.19 5.87 -13.86
CA HIS A 171 8.30 6.00 -12.91
C HIS A 171 9.45 5.09 -13.33
N GLU A 172 10.25 5.53 -14.28
CA GLU A 172 11.30 4.73 -14.93
C GLU A 172 12.27 4.07 -13.93
N GLU A 173 12.67 4.78 -12.86
CA GLU A 173 13.57 4.24 -11.84
C GLU A 173 13.00 3.01 -11.14
N SER A 174 11.68 2.99 -10.92
CA SER A 174 10.98 1.87 -10.26
C SER A 174 10.98 0.58 -11.08
N LEU A 175 11.18 0.65 -12.40
CA LEU A 175 11.13 -0.51 -13.29
C LEU A 175 12.25 -1.52 -13.00
N THR A 176 13.29 -1.11 -12.32
CA THR A 176 14.40 -1.98 -11.88
C THR A 176 14.14 -2.65 -10.52
N TRP A 177 13.14 -2.21 -9.77
CA TRP A 177 12.87 -2.70 -8.41
C TRP A 177 12.56 -4.21 -8.33
N PRO A 178 11.78 -4.82 -9.26
CA PRO A 178 11.52 -6.25 -9.22
C PRO A 178 12.77 -7.12 -9.19
N GLU A 179 13.82 -6.67 -9.88
CA GLU A 179 15.12 -7.37 -9.91
C GLU A 179 15.95 -7.06 -8.66
N HIS A 180 15.99 -5.80 -8.22
CA HIS A 180 16.77 -5.39 -7.04
C HIS A 180 16.23 -5.94 -5.74
N VAL A 181 14.90 -5.97 -5.58
CA VAL A 181 14.25 -6.52 -4.38
C VAL A 181 14.09 -8.05 -4.45
N GLY A 182 14.10 -8.59 -5.68
CA GLY A 182 13.94 -10.03 -5.92
C GLY A 182 12.53 -10.54 -5.70
N VAL A 183 11.51 -9.68 -5.92
CA VAL A 183 10.09 -10.02 -5.79
C VAL A 183 9.34 -9.74 -7.11
N HIS A 184 8.18 -10.38 -7.27
CA HIS A 184 7.28 -10.04 -8.36
C HIS A 184 6.67 -8.65 -8.15
N MET A 185 6.61 -7.86 -9.22
CA MET A 185 5.85 -6.61 -9.27
C MET A 185 5.15 -6.51 -10.62
N THR A 186 3.84 -6.29 -10.60
CA THR A 186 3.04 -6.02 -11.80
C THR A 186 3.18 -4.54 -12.16
N THR A 187 3.74 -4.27 -13.33
CA THR A 187 3.93 -2.90 -13.83
C THR A 187 2.74 -2.49 -14.67
N LEU A 188 1.99 -1.51 -14.21
CA LEU A 188 0.90 -0.88 -14.95
C LEU A 188 1.21 0.59 -15.21
N SER A 189 0.71 1.14 -16.33
CA SER A 189 0.74 2.56 -16.60
C SER A 189 -0.28 3.33 -15.75
N ILE A 190 -0.16 4.65 -15.68
CA ILE A 190 -1.17 5.52 -15.04
C ILE A 190 -2.55 5.26 -15.63
N ASP A 191 -2.64 5.12 -16.97
CA ASP A 191 -3.89 4.85 -17.66
C ASP A 191 -4.46 3.45 -17.35
N ASP A 192 -3.60 2.44 -17.19
CA ASP A 192 -4.02 1.09 -16.79
C ASP A 192 -4.57 1.08 -15.37
N TRP A 193 -3.90 1.74 -14.42
CA TRP A 193 -4.39 1.90 -13.05
C TRP A 193 -5.75 2.61 -13.01
N LYS A 194 -5.89 3.71 -13.76
CA LYS A 194 -7.18 4.41 -13.91
C LYS A 194 -8.26 3.50 -14.49
N SER A 195 -7.91 2.76 -15.53
CA SER A 195 -8.83 1.82 -16.19
C SER A 195 -9.27 0.71 -15.26
N ALA A 196 -8.37 0.18 -14.40
CA ALA A 196 -8.72 -0.80 -13.39
C ALA A 196 -9.79 -0.27 -12.41
N MET A 197 -9.65 0.98 -11.95
CA MET A 197 -10.66 1.63 -11.11
C MET A 197 -12.01 1.79 -11.81
N VAL A 198 -11.99 2.31 -13.03
CA VAL A 198 -13.22 2.53 -13.82
C VAL A 198 -13.93 1.21 -14.15
N ASN A 199 -13.16 0.20 -14.58
CA ASN A 199 -13.70 -1.12 -14.94
C ASN A 199 -14.27 -1.86 -13.72
N ALA A 200 -13.72 -1.66 -12.52
CA ALA A 200 -14.27 -2.17 -11.27
C ALA A 200 -15.61 -1.51 -10.86
N GLY A 201 -15.99 -0.39 -11.50
CA GLY A 201 -17.27 0.27 -11.22
C GLY A 201 -17.18 1.52 -10.35
N PHE A 202 -15.98 1.92 -9.92
CA PHE A 202 -15.80 3.14 -9.14
C PHE A 202 -16.30 4.38 -9.88
N LYS A 203 -16.99 5.25 -9.15
CA LYS A 203 -17.41 6.59 -9.59
C LYS A 203 -16.40 7.64 -9.13
N ASN A 204 -16.43 8.81 -9.79
CA ASN A 204 -15.59 9.95 -9.40
C ASN A 204 -14.10 9.58 -9.28
N VAL A 205 -13.60 8.75 -10.22
CA VAL A 205 -12.21 8.30 -10.21
C VAL A 205 -11.27 9.48 -10.41
N GLU A 206 -10.41 9.70 -9.44
CA GLU A 206 -9.36 10.72 -9.45
C GLU A 206 -7.98 10.03 -9.48
N ILE A 207 -7.05 10.62 -10.23
CA ILE A 207 -5.66 10.17 -10.31
C ILE A 207 -4.78 11.37 -9.95
N HIS A 208 -3.90 11.19 -8.98
CA HIS A 208 -2.97 12.19 -8.51
C HIS A 208 -1.55 11.65 -8.46
N GLN A 209 -0.56 12.53 -8.57
CA GLN A 209 0.82 12.27 -8.19
C GLN A 209 1.15 13.17 -7.01
N VAL A 210 1.45 12.59 -5.85
CA VAL A 210 1.66 13.31 -4.60
C VAL A 210 3.07 13.11 -4.07
N ALA A 211 3.51 14.02 -3.20
CA ALA A 211 4.82 13.99 -2.54
C ALA A 211 6.03 13.85 -3.50
N GLY A 212 5.89 14.33 -4.74
CA GLY A 212 6.97 14.33 -5.73
C GLY A 212 8.17 15.18 -5.29
N LYS A 213 9.37 14.80 -5.78
CA LYS A 213 10.65 15.46 -5.52
C LYS A 213 11.44 15.53 -6.82
N GLU A 214 12.62 16.18 -6.81
CA GLU A 214 13.44 16.38 -8.01
C GLU A 214 13.69 15.09 -8.83
N ASN A 215 13.91 13.96 -8.15
CA ASN A 215 14.18 12.67 -8.78
C ASN A 215 13.10 11.60 -8.50
N PHE A 216 11.94 12.01 -8.05
CA PHE A 216 10.82 11.15 -7.76
C PHE A 216 9.53 11.78 -8.29
N PRO A 217 8.85 11.18 -9.27
CA PRO A 217 7.67 11.78 -9.90
C PRO A 217 6.47 11.89 -8.94
N GLY A 218 6.55 11.26 -7.80
CA GLY A 218 5.50 11.19 -6.79
C GLY A 218 4.84 9.83 -6.72
N THR A 219 4.21 9.57 -5.59
CA THR A 219 3.31 8.43 -5.45
C THR A 219 2.10 8.62 -6.34
N LEU A 220 1.82 7.64 -7.19
CA LEU A 220 0.59 7.59 -7.97
C LEU A 220 -0.56 7.19 -7.05
N VAL A 221 -1.53 8.07 -6.89
CA VAL A 221 -2.70 7.86 -6.05
C VAL A 221 -3.93 7.70 -6.91
N MET A 222 -4.65 6.60 -6.69
CA MET A 222 -5.97 6.32 -7.25
C MET A 222 -6.99 6.51 -6.15
N LEU A 223 -8.01 7.33 -6.40
CA LEU A 223 -9.14 7.51 -5.50
C LEU A 223 -10.44 7.30 -6.27
N GLY A 224 -11.39 6.58 -5.68
CA GLY A 224 -12.68 6.32 -6.28
C GLY A 224 -13.74 6.00 -5.23
N GLN A 225 -14.98 6.26 -5.58
CA GLN A 225 -16.16 6.02 -4.73
C GLN A 225 -16.91 4.79 -5.23
N ALA A 226 -17.19 3.84 -4.33
CA ALA A 226 -17.99 2.67 -4.64
C ALA A 226 -19.45 3.04 -4.86
N SER A 227 -20.12 2.34 -5.79
CA SER A 227 -21.54 2.46 -6.08
C SER A 227 -22.08 1.09 -6.44
N HIS A 228 -22.91 0.54 -5.57
CA HIS A 228 -23.56 -0.75 -5.74
C HIS A 228 -24.96 -0.52 -6.33
N GLN A 229 -25.11 -0.65 -7.67
CA GLN A 229 -26.42 -0.56 -8.35
C GLN A 229 -27.01 -1.95 -8.50
#